data_383d1f86ff25decaf20e13a5d7b12ce0
#
_entry.id   383d1f86ff25decaf20e13a5d7b12ce0
#
_cell.length_a   1.000
_cell.length_b   1.000
_cell.length_c   1.000
_cell.angle_alpha   90.00
_cell.angle_beta   90.00
_cell.angle_gamma   90.00
#
_symmetry.space_group_name_H-M   'P 1'
#
loop_
_entity.id
_entity.type
_entity.pdbx_description
1 polymer ?
#
loop_
_entity_poly.entity_id
_entity_poly.type
_entity_poly.pdbx_seq_one_letter_code
_entity_poly.pdbx_strand_id
1 'polypeptide(L)'
;MITFGYRNRLNGPLRAIVAIIIGIIMVVSRTNALELAVRIIAALLVASGLVSFIYGYIKRADGAMSLMGFNAVVDILLGILIFLFPGAVANILIYIVGFLLLGFGIFQILSLLSANRVLRLGLISFVLPFVVTAAGAFLIARPAFLGEAIGVCAGVALIIYGVSELLSSKRMRKAMDESENEVDEQ
;
A
#
# COMPACT_ATOMS: atom_id res chain seq x y z
N MET A 1 -19.31 -14.21 -34.15
CA MET A 1 -18.60 -15.27 -33.40
C MET A 1 -17.95 -14.63 -32.20
N ILE A 2 -18.67 -14.53 -31.08
CA ILE A 2 -18.20 -13.86 -29.87
C ILE A 2 -17.74 -14.97 -28.90
N THR A 3 -16.44 -15.23 -28.86
CA THR A 3 -15.86 -16.11 -27.87
C THR A 3 -15.84 -15.38 -26.53
N PHE A 4 -16.87 -15.58 -25.72
CA PHE A 4 -16.85 -15.24 -24.32
C PHE A 4 -15.83 -16.13 -23.62
N GLY A 5 -14.69 -15.54 -23.30
CA GLY A 5 -13.65 -16.19 -22.51
C GLY A 5 -14.24 -16.69 -21.19
N TYR A 6 -14.13 -17.98 -20.96
CA TYR A 6 -14.49 -18.70 -19.75
C TYR A 6 -13.62 -18.19 -18.59
N ARG A 7 -13.99 -17.03 -18.04
CA ARG A 7 -13.26 -16.42 -16.92
C ARG A 7 -13.69 -17.11 -15.64
N ASN A 8 -12.82 -17.96 -15.17
CA ASN A 8 -12.79 -18.75 -13.94
C ASN A 8 -13.78 -18.25 -12.87
N ARG A 9 -14.98 -18.87 -12.79
CA ARG A 9 -16.10 -18.49 -11.90
C ARG A 9 -15.81 -18.63 -10.41
N LEU A 10 -14.73 -19.31 -10.04
CA LEU A 10 -14.36 -19.58 -8.65
C LEU A 10 -13.51 -18.45 -8.01
N ASN A 11 -12.97 -17.53 -8.80
CA ASN A 11 -12.00 -16.55 -8.28
C ASN A 11 -12.64 -15.34 -7.56
N GLY A 12 -13.88 -14.98 -7.86
CA GLY A 12 -14.57 -13.84 -7.22
C GLY A 12 -14.84 -14.08 -5.73
N PRO A 13 -15.65 -15.09 -5.35
CA PRO A 13 -15.96 -15.35 -3.95
C PRO A 13 -14.73 -15.78 -3.15
N LEU A 14 -13.77 -16.50 -3.76
CA LEU A 14 -12.53 -16.88 -3.11
C LEU A 14 -11.67 -15.66 -2.75
N ARG A 15 -11.52 -14.72 -3.68
CA ARG A 15 -10.80 -13.45 -3.45
C ARG A 15 -11.47 -12.62 -2.35
N ALA A 16 -12.79 -12.57 -2.34
CA ALA A 16 -13.56 -11.86 -1.34
C ALA A 16 -13.36 -12.45 0.06
N ILE A 17 -13.42 -13.78 0.20
CA ILE A 17 -13.18 -14.47 1.47
C ILE A 17 -11.76 -14.23 1.96
N VAL A 18 -10.77 -14.37 1.08
CA VAL A 18 -9.36 -14.12 1.41
C VAL A 18 -9.15 -12.67 1.86
N ALA A 19 -9.75 -11.69 1.17
CA ALA A 19 -9.67 -10.28 1.55
C ALA A 19 -10.28 -10.02 2.94
N ILE A 20 -11.42 -10.63 3.26
CA ILE A 20 -12.06 -10.50 4.57
C ILE A 20 -11.18 -11.11 5.66
N ILE A 21 -10.64 -12.32 5.45
CA ILE A 21 -9.77 -12.99 6.43
C ILE A 21 -8.53 -12.15 6.71
N ILE A 22 -7.86 -11.68 5.66
CA ILE A 22 -6.68 -10.81 5.79
C ILE A 22 -7.04 -9.51 6.52
N GLY A 23 -8.16 -8.87 6.16
CA GLY A 23 -8.63 -7.65 6.79
C GLY A 23 -8.90 -7.84 8.29
N ILE A 24 -9.55 -8.93 8.68
CA ILE A 24 -9.80 -9.26 10.09
C ILE A 24 -8.48 -9.49 10.83
N ILE A 25 -7.55 -10.25 10.26
CA ILE A 25 -6.23 -10.49 10.86
C ILE A 25 -5.50 -9.16 11.07
N MET A 26 -5.50 -8.25 10.09
CA MET A 26 -4.85 -6.94 10.21
C MET A 26 -5.45 -6.08 11.32
N VAL A 27 -6.79 -6.06 11.46
CA VAL A 27 -7.47 -5.29 12.50
C VAL A 27 -7.22 -5.88 13.89
N VAL A 28 -7.33 -7.20 14.04
CA VAL A 28 -7.20 -7.88 15.33
C VAL A 28 -5.75 -7.91 15.81
N SER A 29 -4.82 -8.19 14.92
CA SER A 29 -3.39 -8.32 15.28
C SER A 29 -2.69 -6.98 15.47
N ARG A 30 -3.38 -5.84 15.24
CA ARG A 30 -2.76 -4.50 15.24
C ARG A 30 -1.45 -4.48 14.44
N THR A 31 -1.41 -5.23 13.36
CA THR A 31 -0.20 -5.42 12.56
C THR A 31 0.21 -4.09 11.97
N ASN A 32 1.46 -3.71 12.14
CA ASN A 32 2.05 -2.56 11.46
C ASN A 32 1.98 -2.79 9.95
N ALA A 33 0.95 -2.25 9.30
CA ALA A 33 0.75 -2.42 7.86
C ALA A 33 1.95 -1.90 7.06
N LEU A 34 2.61 -0.86 7.55
CA LEU A 34 3.84 -0.34 6.96
C LEU A 34 4.97 -1.38 7.02
N GLU A 35 5.13 -2.05 8.15
CA GLU A 35 6.13 -3.10 8.31
C GLU A 35 5.85 -4.30 7.39
N LEU A 36 4.57 -4.69 7.28
CA LEU A 36 4.14 -5.74 6.36
C LEU A 36 4.41 -5.34 4.90
N ALA A 37 4.08 -4.11 4.51
CA ALA A 37 4.35 -3.59 3.17
C ALA A 37 5.86 -3.58 2.87
N VAL A 38 6.68 -3.15 3.81
CA VAL A 38 8.15 -3.17 3.70
C VAL A 38 8.66 -4.60 3.52
N ARG A 39 8.14 -5.58 4.27
CA ARG A 39 8.49 -7.00 4.09
C ARG A 39 8.14 -7.54 2.71
N ILE A 40 6.96 -7.19 2.20
CA ILE A 40 6.54 -7.60 0.86
C ILE A 40 7.47 -6.99 -0.19
N ILE A 41 7.78 -5.70 -0.08
CA ILE A 41 8.71 -5.02 -0.99
C ILE A 41 10.10 -5.67 -0.91
N ALA A 42 10.60 -5.97 0.28
CA ALA A 42 11.87 -6.64 0.47
C ALA A 42 11.91 -8.03 -0.21
N ALA A 43 10.84 -8.83 -0.05
CA ALA A 43 10.72 -10.13 -0.69
C ALA A 43 10.70 -10.01 -2.23
N LEU A 44 9.99 -9.01 -2.77
CA LEU A 44 9.97 -8.74 -4.21
C LEU A 44 11.36 -8.29 -4.71
N LEU A 45 12.08 -7.50 -3.92
CA LEU A 45 13.44 -7.05 -4.25
C LEU A 45 14.41 -8.25 -4.33
N VAL A 46 14.35 -9.17 -3.35
CA VAL A 46 15.14 -10.40 -3.38
C VAL A 46 14.76 -11.26 -4.59
N ALA A 47 13.48 -11.44 -4.86
CA ALA A 47 13.01 -12.22 -6.01
C ALA A 47 13.47 -11.60 -7.35
N SER A 48 13.36 -10.28 -7.48
CA SER A 48 13.84 -9.53 -8.66
C SER A 48 15.36 -9.68 -8.84
N GLY A 49 16.12 -9.53 -7.73
CA GLY A 49 17.57 -9.72 -7.75
C GLY A 49 17.97 -11.13 -8.18
N LEU A 50 17.29 -12.17 -7.68
CA LEU A 50 17.53 -13.56 -8.09
C LEU A 50 17.25 -13.78 -9.57
N VAL A 51 16.14 -13.27 -10.09
CA VAL A 51 15.80 -13.34 -11.52
C VAL A 51 16.88 -12.64 -12.35
N SER A 52 17.28 -11.44 -11.96
CA SER A 52 18.33 -10.67 -12.65
C SER A 52 19.68 -11.38 -12.61
N PHE A 53 20.00 -12.04 -11.51
CA PHE A 53 21.23 -12.83 -11.39
C PHE A 53 21.23 -14.03 -12.32
N ILE A 54 20.12 -14.79 -12.37
CA ILE A 54 19.96 -15.96 -13.27
C ILE A 54 20.04 -15.51 -14.73
N TYR A 55 19.35 -14.43 -15.10
CA TYR A 55 19.39 -13.88 -16.47
C TYR A 55 20.80 -13.40 -16.85
N GLY A 56 21.50 -12.73 -15.94
CA GLY A 56 22.90 -12.30 -16.14
C GLY A 56 23.85 -13.48 -16.32
N TYR A 57 23.59 -14.58 -15.61
CA TYR A 57 24.40 -15.80 -15.72
C TYR A 57 24.18 -16.55 -17.05
N ILE A 58 22.92 -16.59 -17.51
CA ILE A 58 22.56 -17.28 -18.79
C ILE A 58 23.06 -16.49 -20.01
N LYS A 59 22.99 -15.14 -19.98
CA LYS A 59 23.42 -14.27 -21.08
C LYS A 59 24.91 -13.87 -21.06
N ARG A 60 25.78 -14.73 -20.60
CA ARG A 60 27.22 -14.51 -20.38
C ARG A 60 28.03 -14.04 -21.61
N ALA A 61 27.42 -14.00 -22.79
CA ALA A 61 28.16 -13.82 -24.07
C ALA A 61 28.43 -12.35 -24.47
N ASP A 62 27.74 -11.34 -23.88
CA ASP A 62 27.69 -9.96 -24.43
C ASP A 62 28.34 -8.87 -23.58
N GLY A 63 29.28 -9.14 -22.71
CA GLY A 63 30.02 -8.09 -21.96
C GLY A 63 29.18 -7.21 -21.00
N ALA A 64 27.85 -7.27 -21.07
CA ALA A 64 26.91 -6.55 -20.20
C ALA A 64 26.85 -7.14 -18.77
N MET A 65 27.62 -8.19 -18.49
CA MET A 65 27.56 -8.99 -17.28
C MET A 65 28.00 -8.21 -16.01
N SER A 66 28.85 -7.21 -16.14
CA SER A 66 29.42 -6.51 -14.97
C SER A 66 28.38 -5.62 -14.27
N LEU A 67 27.60 -4.82 -15.00
CA LEU A 67 26.61 -3.92 -14.42
C LEU A 67 25.32 -4.63 -13.98
N MET A 68 24.84 -5.58 -14.76
CA MET A 68 23.65 -6.36 -14.41
C MET A 68 23.89 -7.29 -13.22
N GLY A 69 25.06 -7.92 -13.14
CA GLY A 69 25.45 -8.76 -12.02
C GLY A 69 25.62 -7.95 -10.73
N PHE A 70 26.22 -6.77 -10.83
CA PHE A 70 26.39 -5.87 -9.68
C PHE A 70 25.02 -5.40 -9.14
N ASN A 71 24.10 -4.96 -10.02
CA ASN A 71 22.77 -4.58 -9.60
C ASN A 71 22.01 -5.74 -8.95
N ALA A 72 22.09 -6.94 -9.50
CA ALA A 72 21.44 -8.11 -8.94
C ALA A 72 21.95 -8.43 -7.52
N VAL A 73 23.25 -8.33 -7.28
CA VAL A 73 23.84 -8.52 -5.94
C VAL A 73 23.40 -7.43 -4.97
N VAL A 74 23.37 -6.17 -5.42
CA VAL A 74 22.89 -5.04 -4.61
C VAL A 74 21.42 -5.24 -4.25
N ASP A 75 20.56 -5.61 -5.19
CA ASP A 75 19.14 -5.85 -4.95
C ASP A 75 18.91 -6.98 -3.92
N ILE A 76 19.66 -8.08 -4.04
CA ILE A 76 19.59 -9.20 -3.10
C ILE A 76 20.04 -8.76 -1.71
N LEU A 77 21.19 -8.09 -1.60
CA LEU A 77 21.75 -7.65 -0.32
C LEU A 77 20.82 -6.65 0.37
N LEU A 78 20.31 -5.64 -0.38
CA LEU A 78 19.35 -4.67 0.13
C LEU A 78 18.04 -5.34 0.52
N GLY A 79 17.53 -6.24 -0.31
CA GLY A 79 16.29 -6.96 -0.01
C GLY A 79 16.41 -7.80 1.25
N ILE A 80 17.52 -8.52 1.45
CA ILE A 80 17.79 -9.29 2.68
C ILE A 80 17.89 -8.35 3.89
N LEU A 81 18.63 -7.25 3.79
CA LEU A 81 18.79 -6.27 4.86
C LEU A 81 17.45 -5.69 5.30
N ILE A 82 16.63 -5.27 4.33
CA ILE A 82 15.28 -4.73 4.59
C ILE A 82 14.37 -5.81 5.18
N PHE A 83 14.47 -7.06 4.71
CA PHE A 83 13.68 -8.18 5.23
C PHE A 83 14.02 -8.54 6.68
N LEU A 84 15.29 -8.39 7.08
CA LEU A 84 15.74 -8.63 8.47
C LEU A 84 15.28 -7.50 9.42
N PHE A 85 15.24 -6.26 8.95
CA PHE A 85 14.92 -5.08 9.77
C PHE A 85 13.75 -4.25 9.21
N PRO A 86 12.57 -4.86 8.94
CA PRO A 86 11.46 -4.16 8.30
C PRO A 86 10.92 -3.02 9.16
N GLY A 87 10.89 -3.17 10.48
CA GLY A 87 10.45 -2.13 11.41
C GLY A 87 11.35 -0.90 11.43
N ALA A 88 12.67 -1.09 11.30
CA ALA A 88 13.61 0.03 11.22
C ALA A 88 13.37 0.85 9.95
N VAL A 89 13.19 0.18 8.81
CA VAL A 89 12.91 0.84 7.52
C VAL A 89 11.55 1.53 7.55
N ALA A 90 10.52 0.89 8.08
CA ALA A 90 9.20 1.49 8.26
C ALA A 90 9.27 2.76 9.12
N ASN A 91 9.99 2.71 10.24
CA ASN A 91 10.18 3.88 11.12
C ASN A 91 10.94 5.02 10.44
N ILE A 92 11.98 4.71 9.66
CA ILE A 92 12.72 5.73 8.88
C ILE A 92 11.76 6.44 7.90
N LEU A 93 10.90 5.69 7.19
CA LEU A 93 9.92 6.29 6.29
C LEU A 93 8.95 7.21 7.03
N ILE A 94 8.48 6.80 8.22
CA ILE A 94 7.60 7.63 9.05
C ILE A 94 8.33 8.90 9.51
N TYR A 95 9.60 8.80 9.93
CA TYR A 95 10.38 9.98 10.30
C TYR A 95 10.56 10.95 9.13
N ILE A 96 10.86 10.45 7.92
CA ILE A 96 10.96 11.29 6.73
C ILE A 96 9.66 12.04 6.49
N VAL A 97 8.51 11.34 6.53
CA VAL A 97 7.19 11.97 6.35
C VAL A 97 6.91 12.96 7.48
N GLY A 98 7.22 12.61 8.73
CA GLY A 98 7.06 13.49 9.88
C GLY A 98 7.86 14.79 9.77
N PHE A 99 9.12 14.71 9.36
CA PHE A 99 9.96 15.89 9.13
C PHE A 99 9.48 16.74 7.96
N LEU A 100 9.01 16.12 6.86
CA LEU A 100 8.44 16.83 5.73
C LEU A 100 7.15 17.57 6.12
N LEU A 101 6.24 16.91 6.85
CA LEU A 101 5.01 17.53 7.33
C LEU A 101 5.30 18.69 8.30
N LEU A 102 6.24 18.51 9.22
CA LEU A 102 6.63 19.54 10.17
C LEU A 102 7.24 20.74 9.45
N GLY A 103 8.18 20.51 8.54
CA GLY A 103 8.80 21.57 7.72
C GLY A 103 7.77 22.30 6.85
N PHE A 104 6.87 21.55 6.20
CA PHE A 104 5.81 22.12 5.37
C PHE A 104 4.80 22.92 6.19
N GLY A 105 4.40 22.42 7.36
CA GLY A 105 3.50 23.13 8.28
C GLY A 105 4.11 24.44 8.80
N ILE A 106 5.38 24.43 9.20
CA ILE A 106 6.09 25.65 9.62
C ILE A 106 6.17 26.63 8.46
N PHE A 107 6.55 26.17 7.27
CA PHE A 107 6.61 27.01 6.06
C PHE A 107 5.25 27.66 5.74
N GLN A 108 4.15 26.90 5.85
CA GLN A 108 2.80 27.42 5.68
C GLN A 108 2.46 28.50 6.71
N ILE A 109 2.79 28.29 8.00
CA ILE A 109 2.56 29.29 9.05
C ILE A 109 3.31 30.59 8.73
N LEU A 110 4.59 30.51 8.36
CA LEU A 110 5.39 31.66 8.01
C LEU A 110 4.83 32.40 6.79
N SER A 111 4.39 31.67 5.77
CA SER A 111 3.77 32.24 4.57
C SER A 111 2.46 32.94 4.89
N LEU A 112 1.62 32.35 5.74
CA LEU A 112 0.37 32.98 6.18
C LEU A 112 0.60 34.23 7.05
N LEU A 113 1.61 34.21 7.93
CA LEU A 113 1.97 35.39 8.71
C LEU A 113 2.38 36.56 7.81
N SER A 114 3.15 36.26 6.76
CA SER A 114 3.57 37.28 5.78
C SER A 114 2.39 37.80 4.97
N ALA A 115 1.48 36.91 4.53
CA ALA A 115 0.27 37.28 3.80
C ALA A 115 -0.74 38.05 4.65
N ASN A 116 -0.84 37.72 5.94
CA ASN A 116 -1.78 38.40 6.87
C ASN A 116 -1.46 39.87 7.11
N ARG A 117 -0.21 40.30 6.83
CA ARG A 117 0.18 41.73 6.88
C ARG A 117 -0.49 42.56 5.78
N VAL A 118 -0.87 41.90 4.67
CA VAL A 118 -1.46 42.56 3.49
C VAL A 118 -2.96 42.23 3.37
N LEU A 119 -3.32 40.99 3.64
CA LEU A 119 -4.67 40.46 3.53
C LEU A 119 -5.12 40.07 4.93
N ARG A 120 -6.14 40.73 5.52
CA ARG A 120 -6.68 40.37 6.83
C ARG A 120 -7.30 38.95 6.77
N LEU A 121 -6.44 37.93 6.88
CA LEU A 121 -6.87 36.53 6.84
C LEU A 121 -7.55 36.16 8.16
N GLY A 122 -8.69 35.48 8.08
CA GLY A 122 -9.40 35.00 9.25
C GLY A 122 -8.61 33.92 10.01
N LEU A 123 -8.84 33.79 11.32
CA LEU A 123 -8.22 32.79 12.19
C LEU A 123 -8.35 31.34 11.67
N ILE A 124 -9.41 31.05 10.92
CA ILE A 124 -9.67 29.73 10.31
C ILE A 124 -8.53 29.31 9.38
N SER A 125 -7.87 30.25 8.68
CA SER A 125 -6.77 29.95 7.76
C SER A 125 -5.53 29.39 8.47
N PHE A 126 -5.36 29.68 9.75
CA PHE A 126 -4.22 29.18 10.54
C PHE A 126 -4.45 27.79 11.13
N VAL A 127 -5.69 27.31 11.17
CA VAL A 127 -6.03 26.00 11.75
C VAL A 127 -5.34 24.87 10.99
N LEU A 128 -5.41 24.87 9.66
CA LEU A 128 -4.85 23.82 8.82
C LEU A 128 -3.33 23.69 8.97
N PRO A 129 -2.52 24.76 8.81
CA PRO A 129 -1.08 24.69 9.03
C PRO A 129 -0.69 24.25 10.44
N PHE A 130 -1.45 24.68 11.44
CA PHE A 130 -1.19 24.27 12.81
C PHE A 130 -1.43 22.77 13.02
N VAL A 131 -2.53 22.24 12.48
CA VAL A 131 -2.83 20.79 12.49
C VAL A 131 -1.76 19.98 11.77
N VAL A 132 -1.29 20.44 10.60
CA VAL A 132 -0.23 19.77 9.85
C VAL A 132 1.08 19.75 10.62
N THR A 133 1.46 20.87 11.26
CA THR A 133 2.67 20.96 12.09
C THR A 133 2.56 20.04 13.31
N ALA A 134 1.43 20.05 13.99
CA ALA A 134 1.18 19.18 15.14
C ALA A 134 1.21 17.70 14.76
N ALA A 135 0.61 17.35 13.61
CA ALA A 135 0.65 15.99 13.07
C ALA A 135 2.09 15.55 12.77
N GLY A 136 2.91 16.40 12.12
CA GLY A 136 4.31 16.12 11.85
C GLY A 136 5.12 15.88 13.15
N ALA A 137 4.92 16.73 14.15
CA ALA A 137 5.57 16.57 15.46
C ALA A 137 5.12 15.28 16.16
N PHE A 138 3.83 14.93 16.09
CA PHE A 138 3.28 13.71 16.66
C PHE A 138 3.86 12.44 15.99
N LEU A 139 4.02 12.45 14.67
CA LEU A 139 4.63 11.35 13.91
C LEU A 139 6.07 11.10 14.34
N ILE A 140 6.84 12.16 14.56
CA ILE A 140 8.22 12.05 15.05
C ILE A 140 8.26 11.51 16.48
N ALA A 141 7.32 11.94 17.33
CA ALA A 141 7.26 11.51 18.73
C ALA A 141 6.81 10.04 18.89
N ARG A 142 5.91 9.56 18.01
CA ARG A 142 5.34 8.21 18.09
C ARG A 142 5.19 7.55 16.71
N PRO A 143 6.27 7.13 16.06
CA PRO A 143 6.22 6.56 14.71
C PRO A 143 5.39 5.27 14.63
N ALA A 144 5.43 4.42 15.65
CA ALA A 144 4.68 3.16 15.68
C ALA A 144 3.16 3.36 15.57
N PHE A 145 2.62 4.46 16.12
CA PHE A 145 1.19 4.75 16.09
C PHE A 145 0.64 4.88 14.66
N LEU A 146 1.39 5.51 13.76
CA LEU A 146 0.98 5.66 12.37
C LEU A 146 0.92 4.32 11.64
N GLY A 147 1.90 3.45 11.89
CA GLY A 147 1.91 2.10 11.30
C GLY A 147 0.70 1.27 11.72
N GLU A 148 0.33 1.33 13.01
CA GLU A 148 -0.87 0.67 13.53
C GLU A 148 -2.17 1.28 12.96
N ALA A 149 -2.26 2.61 12.93
CA ALA A 149 -3.43 3.30 12.40
C ALA A 149 -3.66 2.98 10.91
N ILE A 150 -2.61 3.01 10.09
CA ILE A 150 -2.68 2.61 8.69
C ILE A 150 -3.08 1.13 8.57
N GLY A 151 -2.56 0.26 9.45
CA GLY A 151 -2.90 -1.16 9.49
C GLY A 151 -4.39 -1.39 9.72
N VAL A 152 -4.94 -0.71 10.72
CA VAL A 152 -6.37 -0.80 11.03
C VAL A 152 -7.22 -0.25 9.88
N CYS A 153 -6.90 0.92 9.35
CA CYS A 153 -7.61 1.50 8.21
C CYS A 153 -7.57 0.61 6.97
N ALA A 154 -6.41 0.04 6.65
CA ALA A 154 -6.26 -0.89 5.53
C ALA A 154 -7.04 -2.19 5.75
N GLY A 155 -7.02 -2.73 6.97
CA GLY A 155 -7.80 -3.90 7.34
C GLY A 155 -9.31 -3.68 7.20
N VAL A 156 -9.81 -2.54 7.67
CA VAL A 156 -11.23 -2.15 7.51
C VAL A 156 -11.58 -2.00 6.03
N ALA A 157 -10.73 -1.34 5.23
CA ALA A 157 -10.94 -1.21 3.79
C ALA A 157 -11.00 -2.56 3.08
N LEU A 158 -10.13 -3.52 3.45
CA LEU A 158 -10.14 -4.88 2.92
C LEU A 158 -11.42 -5.64 3.28
N ILE A 159 -11.93 -5.48 4.50
CA ILE A 159 -13.21 -6.08 4.92
C ILE A 159 -14.37 -5.51 4.09
N ILE A 160 -14.43 -4.18 3.94
CA ILE A 160 -15.47 -3.52 3.12
C ILE A 160 -15.38 -3.99 1.67
N TYR A 161 -14.18 -4.05 1.10
CA TYR A 161 -13.95 -4.57 -0.25
C TYR A 161 -14.44 -6.02 -0.39
N GLY A 162 -14.04 -6.89 0.54
CA GLY A 162 -14.43 -8.31 0.51
C GLY A 162 -15.94 -8.52 0.64
N VAL A 163 -16.61 -7.75 1.50
CA VAL A 163 -18.07 -7.76 1.63
C VAL A 163 -18.75 -7.28 0.34
N SER A 164 -18.27 -6.18 -0.24
CA SER A 164 -18.78 -5.65 -1.51
C SER A 164 -18.66 -6.66 -2.65
N GLU A 165 -17.50 -7.32 -2.75
CA GLU A 165 -17.24 -8.35 -3.77
C GLU A 165 -18.15 -9.57 -3.59
N LEU A 166 -18.40 -10.02 -2.34
CA LEU A 166 -19.34 -11.10 -2.06
C LEU A 166 -20.78 -10.74 -2.48
N LEU A 167 -21.21 -9.51 -2.17
CA LEU A 167 -22.54 -9.04 -2.56
C LEU A 167 -22.70 -8.96 -4.09
N SER A 168 -21.68 -8.45 -4.77
CA SER A 168 -21.66 -8.37 -6.25
C SER A 168 -21.67 -9.75 -6.88
N SER A 169 -20.91 -10.70 -6.34
CA SER A 169 -20.87 -12.08 -6.82
C SER A 169 -22.22 -12.79 -6.65
N LYS A 170 -22.91 -12.58 -5.53
CA LYS A 170 -24.26 -13.14 -5.30
C LYS A 170 -25.31 -12.54 -6.23
N ARG A 171 -25.26 -11.22 -6.48
CA ARG A 171 -26.20 -10.55 -7.41
C ARG A 171 -26.03 -11.04 -8.84
N MET A 172 -24.79 -11.20 -9.29
CA MET A 172 -24.47 -11.69 -10.63
C MET A 172 -24.94 -13.14 -10.82
N ARG A 173 -24.82 -13.98 -9.78
CA ARG A 173 -25.29 -15.36 -9.81
C ARG A 173 -26.82 -15.44 -9.92
N LYS A 174 -27.53 -14.60 -9.16
CA LYS A 174 -28.98 -14.55 -9.19
C LYS A 174 -29.53 -14.10 -10.54
N ALA A 175 -28.92 -13.09 -11.15
CA ALA A 175 -29.27 -12.60 -12.48
C ALA A 175 -29.01 -13.64 -13.60
N MET A 176 -28.00 -14.50 -13.44
CA MET A 176 -27.75 -15.60 -14.38
C MET A 176 -28.76 -16.73 -14.24
N ASP A 177 -29.09 -17.12 -12.99
CA ASP A 177 -30.10 -18.16 -12.73
C ASP A 177 -31.50 -17.73 -13.23
N GLU A 178 -31.84 -16.43 -13.12
CA GLU A 178 -33.07 -15.87 -13.68
C GLU A 178 -33.10 -15.89 -15.22
N SER A 179 -31.97 -15.55 -15.86
CA SER A 179 -31.86 -15.58 -17.33
C SER A 179 -31.85 -17.01 -17.92
N GLU A 180 -31.36 -17.99 -17.19
CA GLU A 180 -31.33 -19.40 -17.59
C GLU A 180 -32.73 -20.00 -17.53
N ASN A 181 -33.51 -19.66 -16.51
CA ASN A 181 -34.93 -20.10 -16.39
C ASN A 181 -35.84 -19.47 -17.47
N GLU A 182 -35.62 -18.23 -17.89
CA GLU A 182 -36.38 -17.58 -18.97
C GLU A 182 -36.12 -18.21 -20.36
N VAL A 183 -34.96 -18.81 -20.58
CA VAL A 183 -34.60 -19.49 -21.84
C VAL A 183 -35.19 -20.90 -21.90
N ASP A 184 -35.32 -21.58 -20.74
CA ASP A 184 -35.91 -22.93 -20.66
C ASP A 184 -37.45 -22.93 -20.76
N GLU A 185 -38.11 -21.78 -20.54
CA GLU A 185 -39.56 -21.62 -20.68
C GLU A 185 -40.04 -21.24 -22.12
N GLN A 186 -39.10 -21.01 -23.07
CA GLN A 186 -39.40 -20.70 -24.48
C GLN A 186 -39.11 -21.88 -25.41
#